data_ab3e5967c212855bf87ddff81737d43e
#
_entry.id   ab3e5967c212855bf87ddff81737d43e
#
_cell.length_a   1.000
_cell.length_b   1.000
_cell.length_c   1.000
_cell.angle_alpha   90.00
_cell.angle_beta   90.00
_cell.angle_gamma   90.00
#
_symmetry.space_group_name_H-M   'P 1'
#
loop_
_entity.id
_entity.type
_entity.pdbx_description
1 polymer ?
#
loop_
_entity_poly.entity_id
_entity_poly.type
_entity_poly.pdbx_seq_one_letter_code
_entity_poly.pdbx_strand_id
1 'polypeptide(L)'
;MTILEEIRESFASMTSYGAMRINSLADEYMAFVVRIPDGYGVAIPVDAGVEVAEKFNSCKFRTGLLSIEGNPSNYLMLISAFEEYRYEFASLCAELIAPGENGKDRAALLACPLDWWKKWRELVGNDIKDRTIYSVIAEMCVLENRLISDPSAEWTALRMGSHDIECAT
;
A
#
# COMPACT_ATOMS: atom_id res chain seq x y z
N MET A 1 -4.25 -4.47 18.02
CA MET A 1 -4.56 -4.40 16.58
C MET A 1 -3.37 -3.76 15.88
N THR A 2 -2.85 -4.42 14.87
CA THR A 2 -1.77 -3.87 14.05
C THR A 2 -2.33 -2.87 13.03
N ILE A 3 -1.46 -2.00 12.48
CA ILE A 3 -1.84 -1.07 11.41
C ILE A 3 -2.47 -1.81 10.22
N LEU A 4 -1.89 -2.95 9.84
CA LEU A 4 -2.39 -3.77 8.74
C LEU A 4 -3.80 -4.33 9.01
N GLU A 5 -4.04 -4.83 10.21
CA GLU A 5 -5.37 -5.33 10.62
C GLU A 5 -6.40 -4.20 10.58
N GLU A 6 -6.06 -3.03 11.13
CA GLU A 6 -6.96 -1.87 11.13
C GLU A 6 -7.32 -1.41 9.70
N ILE A 7 -6.34 -1.39 8.78
CA ILE A 7 -6.62 -1.06 7.37
C ILE A 7 -7.55 -2.10 6.74
N ARG A 8 -7.30 -3.40 6.96
CA ARG A 8 -8.14 -4.48 6.44
C ARG A 8 -9.57 -4.41 6.94
N GLU A 9 -9.76 -4.18 8.23
CA GLU A 9 -11.07 -3.99 8.84
C GLU A 9 -11.77 -2.75 8.29
N SER A 10 -11.04 -1.65 8.14
CA SER A 10 -11.59 -0.42 7.56
C SER A 10 -12.03 -0.63 6.11
N PHE A 11 -11.23 -1.29 5.28
CA PHE A 11 -11.61 -1.62 3.91
C PHE A 11 -12.85 -2.53 3.84
N ALA A 12 -13.01 -3.44 4.79
CA ALA A 12 -14.17 -4.31 4.86
C ALA A 12 -15.44 -3.59 5.31
N SER A 13 -15.30 -2.61 6.21
CA SER A 13 -16.44 -1.91 6.84
C SER A 13 -16.92 -0.68 6.09
N MET A 14 -16.03 0.00 5.32
CA MET A 14 -16.39 1.22 4.60
C MET A 14 -17.24 0.91 3.37
N THR A 15 -18.54 1.11 3.48
CA THR A 15 -19.52 0.91 2.38
C THR A 15 -19.84 2.20 1.62
N SER A 16 -19.51 3.37 2.18
CA SER A 16 -19.73 4.70 1.59
C SER A 16 -18.43 5.48 1.45
N TYR A 17 -18.45 6.52 0.62
CA TYR A 17 -17.34 7.45 0.50
C TYR A 17 -17.07 8.16 1.82
N GLY A 18 -15.81 8.30 2.18
CA GLY A 18 -15.39 8.92 3.42
C GLY A 18 -13.93 8.62 3.76
N ALA A 19 -13.57 9.01 4.97
CA ALA A 19 -12.25 8.76 5.53
C ALA A 19 -12.39 8.30 6.99
N MET A 20 -11.53 7.37 7.40
CA MET A 20 -11.41 6.90 8.78
C MET A 20 -9.97 7.03 9.23
N ARG A 21 -9.75 7.69 10.36
CA ARG A 21 -8.40 7.79 10.94
C ARG A 21 -7.89 6.42 11.36
N ILE A 22 -6.60 6.19 11.13
CA ILE A 22 -5.91 4.99 11.59
C ILE A 22 -5.41 5.25 13.03
N ASN A 23 -6.03 4.59 13.99
CA ASN A 23 -5.80 4.82 15.41
C ASN A 23 -4.55 4.10 15.95
N SER A 24 -4.11 3.04 15.27
CA SER A 24 -2.87 2.32 15.64
C SER A 24 -1.59 3.13 15.37
N LEU A 25 -1.69 4.24 14.64
CA LEU A 25 -0.58 5.15 14.40
C LEU A 25 -0.43 6.16 15.54
N ALA A 26 0.80 6.52 15.88
CA ALA A 26 1.07 7.66 16.73
C ALA A 26 0.53 8.96 16.08
N ASP A 27 0.16 9.94 16.89
CA ASP A 27 -0.45 11.19 16.41
C ASP A 27 0.44 11.94 15.40
N GLU A 28 1.75 11.86 15.55
CA GLU A 28 2.74 12.44 14.64
C GLU A 28 2.75 11.80 13.24
N TYR A 29 2.22 10.56 13.13
CA TYR A 29 2.13 9.81 11.88
C TYR A 29 0.70 9.70 11.35
N MET A 30 -0.13 10.69 11.64
CA MET A 30 -1.54 10.69 11.22
C MET A 30 -1.72 10.24 9.77
N ALA A 31 -2.64 9.29 9.56
CA ALA A 31 -3.07 8.82 8.25
C ALA A 31 -4.51 8.35 8.31
N PHE A 32 -5.13 8.24 7.14
CA PHE A 32 -6.53 7.87 7.00
C PHE A 32 -6.68 6.71 6.01
N VAL A 33 -7.60 5.81 6.29
CA VAL A 33 -8.19 4.95 5.27
C VAL A 33 -9.25 5.76 4.56
N VAL A 34 -9.28 5.71 3.23
CA VAL A 34 -10.20 6.50 2.42
C VAL A 34 -10.94 5.63 1.41
N ARG A 35 -12.21 5.96 1.18
CA ARG A 35 -13.01 5.49 0.06
C ARG A 35 -13.52 6.71 -0.71
N ILE A 36 -13.09 6.83 -1.95
CA ILE A 36 -13.41 7.95 -2.84
C ILE A 36 -13.92 7.43 -4.19
N PRO A 37 -14.47 8.26 -5.09
CA PRO A 37 -14.95 7.79 -6.40
C PRO A 37 -13.92 7.02 -7.22
N ASP A 38 -12.63 7.33 -7.06
CA ASP A 38 -11.51 6.65 -7.73
C ASP A 38 -11.20 5.24 -7.18
N GLY A 39 -11.76 4.88 -6.03
CA GLY A 39 -11.51 3.62 -5.35
C GLY A 39 -11.31 3.78 -3.85
N TYR A 40 -10.51 2.90 -3.29
CA TYR A 40 -10.18 2.86 -1.87
C TYR A 40 -8.68 2.81 -1.66
N GLY A 41 -8.23 3.26 -0.51
CA GLY A 41 -6.82 3.28 -0.17
C GLY A 41 -6.51 4.01 1.11
N VAL A 42 -5.33 4.64 1.14
CA VAL A 42 -4.88 5.44 2.29
C VAL A 42 -4.45 6.84 1.86
N ALA A 43 -4.53 7.77 2.81
CA ALA A 43 -4.18 9.17 2.62
C ALA A 43 -3.34 9.67 3.78
N ILE A 44 -2.26 10.38 3.45
CA ILE A 44 -1.34 11.02 4.39
C ILE A 44 -1.43 12.53 4.18
N PRO A 45 -1.64 13.36 5.21
CA PRO A 45 -1.56 14.81 5.07
C PRO A 45 -0.18 15.23 4.58
N VAL A 46 -0.14 16.14 3.60
CA VAL A 46 1.10 16.70 3.05
C VAL A 46 0.97 18.18 2.80
N ASP A 47 2.10 18.87 2.72
CA ASP A 47 2.14 20.28 2.36
C ASP A 47 1.69 20.50 0.91
N ALA A 48 1.16 21.68 0.62
CA ALA A 48 0.63 22.03 -0.70
C ALA A 48 1.67 22.02 -1.84
N GLY A 49 2.97 22.06 -1.51
CA GLY A 49 4.07 22.01 -2.48
C GLY A 49 4.46 20.60 -2.93
N VAL A 50 3.89 19.55 -2.33
CA VAL A 50 4.17 18.17 -2.73
C VAL A 50 3.25 17.79 -3.89
N GLU A 51 3.84 17.51 -5.05
CA GLU A 51 3.11 17.09 -6.25
C GLU A 51 3.55 15.70 -6.70
N VAL A 52 2.62 14.77 -6.75
CA VAL A 52 2.80 13.39 -7.25
C VAL A 52 1.61 13.02 -8.12
N ALA A 53 1.87 12.39 -9.27
CA ALA A 53 0.84 11.93 -10.19
C ALA A 53 1.33 10.68 -10.92
N GLU A 54 1.41 9.57 -10.21
CA GLU A 54 1.89 8.29 -10.73
C GLU A 54 0.75 7.28 -10.84
N LYS A 55 0.87 6.38 -11.80
CA LYS A 55 -0.07 5.29 -12.01
C LYS A 55 0.68 4.02 -12.41
N PHE A 56 0.28 2.91 -11.80
CA PHE A 56 0.76 1.59 -12.19
C PHE A 56 -0.37 0.57 -12.09
N ASN A 57 -0.74 -0.01 -13.23
CA ASN A 57 -1.92 -0.88 -13.33
C ASN A 57 -3.17 -0.17 -12.77
N SER A 58 -3.75 -0.74 -11.73
CA SER A 58 -4.94 -0.24 -11.05
C SER A 58 -4.66 0.71 -9.87
N CYS A 59 -3.38 0.88 -9.52
CA CYS A 59 -2.99 1.77 -8.43
C CYS A 59 -2.68 3.16 -8.95
N LYS A 60 -3.18 4.17 -8.23
CA LYS A 60 -2.82 5.57 -8.40
C LYS A 60 -2.08 6.03 -7.16
N PHE A 61 -0.87 6.56 -7.35
CA PHE A 61 -0.08 7.20 -6.32
C PHE A 61 -0.01 8.69 -6.64
N ARG A 62 -0.76 9.50 -5.91
CA ARG A 62 -0.95 10.90 -6.25
C ARG A 62 -1.20 11.79 -5.05
N THR A 63 -0.90 13.07 -5.21
CA THR A 63 -1.39 14.11 -4.31
C THR A 63 -2.72 14.67 -4.80
N GLY A 64 -3.49 15.22 -3.89
CA GLY A 64 -4.75 15.89 -4.21
C GLY A 64 -5.48 16.38 -2.98
N LEU A 65 -6.47 17.24 -3.22
CA LEU A 65 -7.33 17.76 -2.17
C LEU A 65 -8.37 16.72 -1.76
N LEU A 66 -8.48 16.48 -0.46
CA LEU A 66 -9.59 15.78 0.16
C LEU A 66 -10.18 16.65 1.26
N SER A 67 -11.49 16.58 1.43
CA SER A 67 -12.18 17.16 2.58
C SER A 67 -12.45 16.04 3.59
N ILE A 68 -11.72 16.04 4.69
CA ILE A 68 -11.92 15.11 5.80
C ILE A 68 -12.51 15.90 6.97
N GLU A 69 -13.65 15.45 7.50
CA GLU A 69 -14.37 16.14 8.57
C GLU A 69 -14.67 17.63 8.25
N GLY A 70 -14.94 17.93 6.97
CA GLY A 70 -15.22 19.27 6.51
C GLY A 70 -14.00 20.17 6.30
N ASN A 71 -12.80 19.70 6.55
CA ASN A 71 -11.55 20.45 6.38
C ASN A 71 -10.84 20.01 5.09
N PRO A 72 -10.80 20.84 4.04
CA PRO A 72 -10.06 20.55 2.83
C PRO A 72 -8.55 20.70 3.06
N SER A 73 -7.77 19.70 2.71
CA SER A 73 -6.31 19.69 2.80
C SER A 73 -5.69 18.85 1.70
N ASN A 74 -4.40 19.02 1.47
CA ASN A 74 -3.65 18.17 0.55
C ASN A 74 -3.27 16.85 1.20
N TYR A 75 -3.41 15.79 0.44
CA TYR A 75 -3.05 14.45 0.85
C TYR A 75 -2.23 13.75 -0.22
N LEU A 76 -1.22 13.01 0.20
CA LEU A 76 -0.57 11.98 -0.59
C LEU A 76 -1.40 10.71 -0.45
N MET A 77 -1.84 10.15 -1.57
CA MET A 77 -2.79 9.04 -1.61
C MET A 77 -2.25 7.87 -2.42
N LEU A 78 -2.49 6.68 -1.92
CA LEU A 78 -2.34 5.44 -2.66
C LEU A 78 -3.73 4.81 -2.78
N ILE A 79 -4.25 4.73 -3.99
CA ILE A 79 -5.65 4.36 -4.28
C ILE A 79 -5.68 3.20 -5.27
N SER A 80 -6.59 2.26 -5.04
CA SER A 80 -6.91 1.18 -5.96
C SER A 80 -8.39 1.15 -6.30
N ALA A 81 -8.71 0.86 -7.57
CA ALA A 81 -10.07 0.67 -8.05
C ALA A 81 -10.58 -0.79 -7.92
N PHE A 82 -9.69 -1.76 -7.66
CA PHE A 82 -10.06 -3.19 -7.64
C PHE A 82 -10.40 -3.67 -6.23
N GLU A 83 -11.67 -3.84 -5.95
CA GLU A 83 -12.16 -4.24 -4.62
C GLU A 83 -11.82 -5.69 -4.27
N GLU A 84 -11.66 -6.58 -5.25
CA GLU A 84 -11.33 -7.98 -5.04
C GLU A 84 -9.96 -8.20 -4.39
N TYR A 85 -9.02 -7.25 -4.54
CA TYR A 85 -7.65 -7.34 -3.99
C TYR A 85 -7.42 -6.45 -2.76
N ARG A 86 -8.49 -5.97 -2.13
CA ARG A 86 -8.38 -5.03 -1.00
C ARG A 86 -7.58 -5.59 0.17
N TYR A 87 -7.61 -6.91 0.39
CA TYR A 87 -6.90 -7.55 1.47
C TYR A 87 -5.39 -7.50 1.28
N GLU A 88 -4.91 -7.79 0.07
CA GLU A 88 -3.51 -7.75 -0.31
C GLU A 88 -3.02 -6.31 -0.43
N PHE A 89 -3.83 -5.44 -1.01
CA PHE A 89 -3.52 -4.01 -1.16
C PHE A 89 -3.32 -3.31 0.18
N ALA A 90 -3.98 -3.75 1.23
CA ALA A 90 -3.78 -3.25 2.58
C ALA A 90 -2.32 -3.34 3.06
N SER A 91 -1.58 -4.37 2.63
CA SER A 91 -0.16 -4.53 2.97
C SER A 91 0.71 -3.42 2.36
N LEU A 92 0.44 -3.05 1.12
CA LEU A 92 1.12 -1.93 0.46
C LEU A 92 0.75 -0.59 1.11
N CYS A 93 -0.51 -0.43 1.48
CA CYS A 93 -0.97 0.74 2.21
C CYS A 93 -0.29 0.87 3.58
N ALA A 94 -0.16 -0.22 4.32
CA ALA A 94 0.53 -0.24 5.61
C ALA A 94 2.00 0.17 5.47
N GLU A 95 2.70 -0.35 4.45
CA GLU A 95 4.08 0.03 4.16
C GLU A 95 4.22 1.52 3.78
N LEU A 96 3.27 2.08 3.05
CA LEU A 96 3.29 3.50 2.71
C LEU A 96 3.13 4.38 3.96
N ILE A 97 2.18 4.08 4.83
CA ILE A 97 1.87 4.94 5.97
C ILE A 97 2.83 4.80 7.14
N ALA A 98 3.50 3.66 7.26
CA ALA A 98 4.50 3.39 8.29
C ALA A 98 5.76 2.74 7.70
N PRO A 99 6.46 3.44 6.77
CA PRO A 99 7.61 2.87 6.09
C PRO A 99 8.79 2.66 7.05
N GLY A 100 9.48 1.54 6.86
CA GLY A 100 10.56 1.12 7.72
C GLY A 100 10.07 0.61 9.09
N GLU A 101 11.00 0.36 9.99
CA GLU A 101 10.67 -0.14 11.32
C GLU A 101 9.89 0.93 12.12
N ASN A 102 8.62 0.64 12.41
CA ASN A 102 7.72 1.53 13.16
C ASN A 102 7.53 2.93 12.54
N GLY A 103 7.65 3.05 11.21
CA GLY A 103 7.43 4.32 10.52
C GLY A 103 8.60 5.30 10.54
N LYS A 104 9.79 4.87 10.98
CA LYS A 104 10.98 5.73 11.08
C LYS A 104 11.36 6.42 9.77
N ASP A 105 11.00 5.83 8.63
CA ASP A 105 11.31 6.36 7.29
C ASP A 105 10.23 7.31 6.74
N ARG A 106 9.20 7.63 7.55
CA ARG A 106 8.08 8.49 7.13
C ARG A 106 8.53 9.88 6.70
N ALA A 107 9.47 10.51 7.40
CA ALA A 107 9.99 11.82 7.04
C ALA A 107 10.71 11.79 5.69
N ALA A 108 11.50 10.75 5.42
CA ALA A 108 12.15 10.55 4.13
C ALA A 108 11.15 10.32 3.00
N LEU A 109 10.09 9.55 3.24
CA LEU A 109 8.99 9.36 2.30
C LEU A 109 8.33 10.70 1.93
N LEU A 110 8.00 11.53 2.90
CA LEU A 110 7.34 12.81 2.65
C LEU A 110 8.25 13.84 1.97
N ALA A 111 9.57 13.74 2.19
CA ALA A 111 10.55 14.58 1.51
C ALA A 111 10.68 14.22 0.02
N CYS A 112 10.59 12.94 -0.33
CA CYS A 112 10.68 12.47 -1.72
C CYS A 112 9.77 11.25 -1.96
N PRO A 113 8.44 11.43 -2.12
CA PRO A 113 7.49 10.33 -2.28
C PRO A 113 7.76 9.46 -3.52
N LEU A 114 8.31 10.05 -4.58
CA LEU A 114 8.65 9.33 -5.81
C LEU A 114 9.76 8.29 -5.62
N ASP A 115 10.66 8.48 -4.67
CA ASP A 115 11.72 7.48 -4.39
C ASP A 115 11.12 6.22 -3.78
N TRP A 116 10.15 6.36 -2.88
CA TRP A 116 9.38 5.24 -2.36
C TRP A 116 8.64 4.50 -3.47
N TRP A 117 7.95 5.25 -4.36
CA TRP A 117 7.22 4.69 -5.49
C TRP A 117 8.12 3.92 -6.46
N LYS A 118 9.29 4.47 -6.81
CA LYS A 118 10.27 3.82 -7.67
C LYS A 118 10.81 2.53 -7.06
N LYS A 119 11.17 2.57 -5.77
CA LYS A 119 11.62 1.39 -5.02
C LYS A 119 10.59 0.26 -5.09
N TRP A 120 9.33 0.56 -4.85
CA TRP A 120 8.25 -0.41 -4.97
C TRP A 120 8.11 -0.96 -6.40
N ARG A 121 8.14 -0.10 -7.38
CA ARG A 121 8.08 -0.51 -8.78
C ARG A 121 9.24 -1.41 -9.19
N GLU A 122 10.44 -1.16 -8.71
CA GLU A 122 11.61 -2.01 -8.94
C GLU A 122 11.43 -3.39 -8.31
N LEU A 123 10.90 -3.48 -7.10
CA LEU A 123 10.60 -4.75 -6.43
C LEU A 123 9.54 -5.58 -7.17
N VAL A 124 8.54 -4.92 -7.71
CA VAL A 124 7.47 -5.56 -8.48
C VAL A 124 7.94 -5.99 -9.89
N GLY A 125 9.05 -5.43 -10.37
CA GLY A 125 9.62 -5.69 -11.69
C GLY A 125 9.01 -4.84 -12.79
N ASN A 126 9.83 -4.11 -13.52
CA ASN A 126 9.38 -3.23 -14.61
C ASN A 126 8.99 -3.99 -15.90
N ASP A 127 9.41 -5.25 -16.03
CA ASP A 127 9.31 -6.02 -17.30
C ASP A 127 8.15 -7.02 -17.36
N ILE A 128 7.31 -7.08 -16.33
CA ILE A 128 6.21 -8.05 -16.30
C ILE A 128 4.96 -7.38 -16.87
N LYS A 129 4.79 -7.53 -18.18
CA LYS A 129 3.68 -6.90 -18.93
C LYS A 129 2.29 -7.37 -18.52
N ASP A 130 2.16 -8.52 -17.88
CA ASP A 130 0.87 -9.17 -17.60
C ASP A 130 0.57 -9.39 -16.10
N ARG A 131 1.37 -8.82 -15.19
CA ARG A 131 1.16 -8.99 -13.76
C ARG A 131 0.58 -7.75 -13.12
N THR A 132 -0.47 -7.97 -12.35
CA THR A 132 -0.96 -6.91 -11.45
C THR A 132 -0.05 -6.81 -10.24
N ILE A 133 0.10 -5.61 -9.67
CA ILE A 133 0.82 -5.39 -8.41
C ILE A 133 0.28 -6.32 -7.30
N TYR A 134 -0.99 -6.66 -7.36
CA TYR A 134 -1.67 -7.52 -6.40
C TYR A 134 -1.19 -8.96 -6.42
N SER A 135 -0.90 -9.53 -7.60
CA SER A 135 -0.39 -10.90 -7.67
C SER A 135 0.97 -11.01 -7.00
N VAL A 136 1.82 -9.99 -7.17
CA VAL A 136 3.14 -9.95 -6.51
C VAL A 136 2.99 -9.78 -5.01
N ILE A 137 2.11 -8.89 -4.54
CA ILE A 137 1.84 -8.72 -3.12
C ILE A 137 1.27 -10.01 -2.52
N ALA A 138 0.33 -10.65 -3.20
CA ALA A 138 -0.24 -11.92 -2.74
C ALA A 138 0.84 -13.01 -2.62
N GLU A 139 1.73 -13.12 -3.59
CA GLU A 139 2.88 -14.04 -3.54
C GLU A 139 3.83 -13.73 -2.39
N MET A 140 4.13 -12.44 -2.15
CA MET A 140 4.97 -12.02 -1.02
C MET A 140 4.30 -12.36 0.32
N CYS A 141 2.99 -12.18 0.45
CA CYS A 141 2.24 -12.57 1.66
C CYS A 141 2.24 -14.09 1.87
N VAL A 142 2.11 -14.87 0.79
CA VAL A 142 2.18 -16.34 0.84
C VAL A 142 3.58 -16.78 1.25
N LEU A 143 4.62 -16.16 0.68
CA LEU A 143 6.00 -16.46 1.02
C LEU A 143 6.31 -16.13 2.48
N GLU A 144 5.87 -14.97 2.98
CA GLU A 144 6.04 -14.59 4.38
C GLU A 144 5.42 -15.63 5.32
N ASN A 145 4.17 -16.00 5.07
CA ASN A 145 3.47 -17.03 5.85
C ASN A 145 4.17 -18.39 5.76
N ARG A 146 4.71 -18.73 4.58
CA ARG A 146 5.42 -19.99 4.36
C ARG A 146 6.73 -20.03 5.11
N LEU A 147 7.52 -18.95 5.06
CA LEU A 147 8.80 -18.84 5.77
C LEU A 147 8.63 -18.87 7.30
N ILE A 148 7.50 -18.37 7.82
CA ILE A 148 7.16 -18.50 9.25
C ILE A 148 6.94 -19.98 9.60
N SER A 149 6.28 -20.74 8.71
CA SER A 149 5.95 -22.16 8.93
C SER A 149 7.10 -23.09 8.58
N ASP A 150 7.89 -22.75 7.59
CA ASP A 150 9.03 -23.51 7.08
C ASP A 150 10.17 -22.57 6.64
N PRO A 151 11.14 -22.28 7.52
CA PRO A 151 12.26 -21.37 7.20
C PRO A 151 13.16 -21.83 6.05
N SER A 152 13.03 -23.10 5.60
CA SER A 152 13.77 -23.62 4.47
C SER A 152 13.11 -23.36 3.11
N ALA A 153 11.90 -22.79 3.10
CA ALA A 153 11.20 -22.46 1.86
C ALA A 153 11.91 -21.34 1.11
N GLU A 154 12.00 -21.47 -0.21
CA GLU A 154 12.55 -20.49 -1.11
C GLU A 154 11.47 -20.00 -2.09
N TRP A 155 11.57 -18.74 -2.46
CA TRP A 155 10.71 -18.16 -3.47
C TRP A 155 11.50 -17.94 -4.76
N THR A 156 11.01 -18.49 -5.85
CA THR A 156 11.62 -18.37 -7.16
C THR A 156 10.69 -17.69 -8.15
N ALA A 157 11.14 -16.58 -8.71
CA ALA A 157 10.44 -15.89 -9.79
C ALA A 157 11.01 -16.33 -11.14
N LEU A 158 10.20 -16.95 -11.96
CA LEU A 158 10.58 -17.31 -13.32
C LEU A 158 10.34 -16.13 -14.27
N ARG A 159 11.28 -15.91 -15.19
CA ARG A 159 11.21 -14.84 -16.22
C ARG A 159 9.97 -14.92 -17.13
N MET A 160 9.25 -16.01 -17.12
CA MET A 160 8.07 -16.29 -17.95
C MET A 160 6.73 -16.05 -17.24
N GLY A 161 6.71 -15.37 -16.12
CA GLY A 161 5.46 -14.93 -15.46
C GLY A 161 4.76 -15.95 -14.58
N SER A 162 5.36 -17.10 -14.30
CA SER A 162 4.91 -18.00 -13.24
C SER A 162 5.83 -17.87 -12.02
N HIS A 163 5.24 -17.89 -10.83
CA HIS A 163 5.97 -17.93 -9.57
C HIS A 163 5.60 -19.21 -8.84
N ASP A 164 6.61 -19.93 -8.44
CA ASP A 164 6.46 -21.13 -7.64
C ASP A 164 7.16 -20.94 -6.30
N ILE A 165 6.57 -21.48 -5.26
CA ILE A 165 7.19 -21.58 -3.94
C ILE A 165 7.73 -22.99 -3.81
N GLU A 166 9.04 -23.10 -3.75
CA GLU A 166 9.71 -24.38 -3.53
C GLU A 166 9.98 -24.59 -2.04
N CYS A 167 9.66 -25.77 -1.55
CA CYS A 167 10.01 -26.21 -0.20
C CYS A 167 11.09 -27.28 -0.33
N ALA A 168 12.10 -27.19 0.50
CA ALA A 168 13.06 -28.26 0.63
C ALA A 168 12.35 -29.53 1.12
N THR A 169 12.52 -30.63 0.40
CA THR A 169 12.01 -31.97 0.75
C THR A 169 12.99 -32.70 1.67
#